data_09408bb0924b75753919e06ab14e4751
#
_entry.id   09408bb0924b75753919e06ab14e4751
#
_cell.length_a   1.000
_cell.length_b   1.000
_cell.length_c   1.000
_cell.angle_alpha   90.00
_cell.angle_beta   90.00
_cell.angle_gamma   90.00
#
_symmetry.space_group_name_H-M   'P 1'
#
loop_
_entity.id
_entity.type
_entity.pdbx_description
1 polymer ?
#
loop_
_entity_poly.entity_id
_entity_poly.type
_entity_poly.pdbx_seq_one_letter_code
_entity_poly.pdbx_strand_id
1 'polypeptide(L)'
;MAKAKLKVMLLRATPDPDEVVALGARLCYAQADLETLRERVETHDQQKYIAGVMERGHLSVTEHASFTFAVEGVSRALLAQLTRHRIASFSVQSQRYVSMADGFDFIVPPSISALGEAEEAEFIRQMDQMHAWYCQWQEKLGGAKEKSNEDARFVLPNAAATRLLVTMNARELMHFFELRCCNRAQWEIREMAWQMLTECRKTAPALFAKAGPACLTGPCPEGKATCGKAKEIKEKHASL
;
A
#
# COMPACT_ATOMS: atom_id res chain seq x y z
N MET A 1 -3.81 20.51 15.29
CA MET A 1 -4.04 19.27 14.50
C MET A 1 -4.40 19.65 13.07
N ALA A 2 -4.01 18.85 12.08
CA ALA A 2 -4.24 19.14 10.66
C ALA A 2 -4.85 17.96 9.91
N LYS A 3 -5.51 18.25 8.78
CA LYS A 3 -5.93 17.20 7.84
C LYS A 3 -4.69 16.64 7.17
N ALA A 4 -4.42 15.35 7.38
CA ALA A 4 -3.31 14.67 6.75
C ALA A 4 -3.61 14.36 5.27
N LYS A 5 -2.58 14.29 4.46
CA LYS A 5 -2.64 13.90 3.04
C LYS A 5 -1.78 12.67 2.83
N LEU A 6 -2.32 11.72 2.08
CA LEU A 6 -1.60 10.53 1.68
C LEU A 6 -0.32 10.89 0.90
N LYS A 7 0.79 10.29 1.31
CA LYS A 7 2.05 10.32 0.59
C LYS A 7 2.67 8.92 0.60
N VAL A 8 3.01 8.43 -0.57
CA VAL A 8 3.66 7.15 -0.80
C VAL A 8 5.03 7.40 -1.43
N MET A 9 6.05 6.75 -0.90
CA MET A 9 7.41 6.84 -1.41
C MET A 9 8.02 5.45 -1.48
N LEU A 10 8.51 5.04 -2.65
CA LEU A 10 9.36 3.87 -2.77
C LEU A 10 10.76 4.21 -2.24
N LEU A 11 11.15 3.61 -1.12
CA LEU A 11 12.44 3.84 -0.49
C LEU A 11 13.55 2.99 -1.10
N ARG A 12 13.24 1.72 -1.34
CA ARG A 12 14.19 0.74 -1.86
C ARG A 12 13.45 -0.33 -2.65
N ALA A 13 14.12 -0.84 -3.67
CA ALA A 13 13.75 -2.06 -4.36
C ALA A 13 15.00 -2.94 -4.51
N THR A 14 14.81 -4.22 -4.79
CA THR A 14 15.87 -5.08 -5.32
C THR A 14 16.46 -4.36 -6.54
N PRO A 15 17.80 -4.22 -6.66
CA PRO A 15 18.40 -3.68 -7.87
C PRO A 15 17.97 -4.48 -9.10
N ASP A 16 17.65 -3.79 -10.19
CA ASP A 16 17.25 -4.37 -11.48
C ASP A 16 16.24 -5.53 -11.33
N PRO A 17 15.06 -5.27 -10.73
CA PRO A 17 14.15 -6.33 -10.28
C PRO A 17 13.60 -7.17 -11.44
N ASP A 18 13.42 -6.61 -12.63
CA ASP A 18 13.02 -7.35 -13.83
C ASP A 18 14.11 -8.36 -14.23
N GLU A 19 15.38 -7.97 -14.16
CA GLU A 19 16.52 -8.86 -14.50
C GLU A 19 16.67 -9.99 -13.50
N VAL A 20 16.56 -9.72 -12.21
CA VAL A 20 16.63 -10.76 -11.15
C VAL A 20 15.54 -11.80 -11.36
N VAL A 21 14.32 -11.40 -11.68
CA VAL A 21 13.21 -12.32 -11.94
C VAL A 21 13.43 -13.10 -13.24
N ALA A 22 13.91 -12.44 -14.29
CA ALA A 22 14.26 -13.11 -15.56
C ALA A 22 15.37 -14.14 -15.38
N LEU A 23 16.40 -13.83 -14.59
CA LEU A 23 17.48 -14.75 -14.26
C LEU A 23 16.95 -15.96 -13.50
N GLY A 24 16.16 -15.75 -12.45
CA GLY A 24 15.53 -16.84 -11.68
C GLY A 24 14.68 -17.75 -12.56
N ALA A 25 13.89 -17.19 -13.49
CA ALA A 25 13.08 -17.96 -14.40
C ALA A 25 13.91 -18.76 -15.41
N ARG A 26 15.01 -18.20 -15.94
CA ARG A 26 15.91 -18.88 -16.89
C ARG A 26 16.68 -20.01 -16.22
N LEU A 27 17.14 -19.80 -14.98
CA LEU A 27 17.89 -20.79 -14.22
C LEU A 27 17.17 -22.14 -14.12
N CYS A 28 15.84 -22.11 -14.00
CA CYS A 28 15.06 -23.35 -13.87
C CYS A 28 15.10 -24.27 -15.10
N TYR A 29 15.44 -23.74 -16.29
CA TYR A 29 15.33 -24.48 -17.55
C TYR A 29 16.60 -24.47 -18.40
N ALA A 30 17.64 -23.73 -17.99
CA ALA A 30 18.85 -23.58 -18.78
C ALA A 30 19.93 -24.56 -18.34
N GLN A 31 20.69 -25.07 -19.32
CA GLN A 31 21.89 -25.83 -19.08
C GLN A 31 23.17 -24.96 -19.03
N ALA A 32 23.04 -23.68 -19.40
CA ALA A 32 24.15 -22.73 -19.36
C ALA A 32 24.53 -22.41 -17.91
N ASP A 33 25.80 -22.05 -17.69
CA ASP A 33 26.31 -21.61 -16.41
C ASP A 33 25.70 -20.22 -16.02
N LEU A 34 25.87 -19.86 -14.75
CA LEU A 34 25.28 -18.64 -14.20
C LEU A 34 25.81 -17.37 -14.87
N GLU A 35 27.06 -17.33 -15.26
CA GLU A 35 27.69 -16.16 -15.87
C GLU A 35 27.14 -15.90 -17.27
N THR A 36 27.01 -16.96 -18.08
CA THR A 36 26.35 -16.90 -19.38
C THR A 36 24.88 -16.49 -19.29
N LEU A 37 24.16 -16.96 -18.25
CA LEU A 37 22.76 -16.59 -18.04
C LEU A 37 22.62 -15.12 -17.64
N ARG A 38 23.50 -14.64 -16.78
CA ARG A 38 23.56 -13.24 -16.36
C ARG A 38 23.82 -12.30 -17.54
N GLU A 39 24.86 -12.57 -18.35
CA GLU A 39 25.14 -11.82 -19.56
C GLU A 39 23.92 -11.74 -20.49
N ARG A 40 23.21 -12.84 -20.68
CA ARG A 40 22.00 -12.87 -21.54
C ARG A 40 20.88 -12.03 -20.98
N VAL A 41 20.75 -11.94 -19.65
CA VAL A 41 19.72 -11.11 -19.01
C VAL A 41 20.07 -9.62 -19.12
N GLU A 42 21.33 -9.26 -18.85
CA GLU A 42 21.81 -7.89 -18.90
C GLU A 42 21.82 -7.28 -20.34
N THR A 43 21.99 -8.13 -21.37
CA THR A 43 22.11 -7.66 -22.76
C THR A 43 20.81 -7.70 -23.57
N HIS A 44 19.71 -8.24 -23.02
CA HIS A 44 18.45 -8.39 -23.76
C HIS A 44 17.27 -7.79 -23.01
N ASP A 45 16.31 -7.25 -23.74
CA ASP A 45 15.01 -6.83 -23.18
C ASP A 45 14.25 -8.02 -22.59
N GLN A 46 13.91 -7.93 -21.31
CA GLN A 46 13.25 -8.99 -20.57
C GLN A 46 11.71 -8.93 -20.63
N GLN A 47 11.12 -7.89 -21.17
CA GLN A 47 9.66 -7.66 -21.11
C GLN A 47 8.85 -8.82 -21.67
N LYS A 48 9.18 -9.27 -22.88
CA LYS A 48 8.47 -10.41 -23.52
C LYS A 48 8.66 -11.71 -22.77
N TYR A 49 9.88 -11.93 -22.26
CA TYR A 49 10.20 -13.15 -21.53
C TYR A 49 9.44 -13.23 -20.21
N ILE A 50 9.49 -12.16 -19.41
CA ILE A 50 8.77 -12.06 -18.13
C ILE A 50 7.26 -12.19 -18.37
N ALA A 51 6.69 -11.49 -19.36
CA ALA A 51 5.28 -11.60 -19.71
C ALA A 51 4.87 -13.06 -19.99
N GLY A 52 5.67 -13.79 -20.77
CA GLY A 52 5.41 -15.21 -21.07
C GLY A 52 5.56 -16.13 -19.85
N VAL A 53 6.47 -15.83 -18.93
CA VAL A 53 6.63 -16.56 -17.65
C VAL A 53 5.38 -16.37 -16.79
N MET A 54 4.91 -15.14 -16.66
CA MET A 54 3.74 -14.80 -15.85
C MET A 54 2.43 -15.33 -16.45
N GLU A 55 2.27 -15.29 -17.77
CA GLU A 55 1.09 -15.84 -18.46
C GLU A 55 0.95 -17.36 -18.27
N ARG A 56 2.06 -18.08 -18.12
CA ARG A 56 2.07 -19.50 -17.77
C ARG A 56 1.84 -19.80 -16.28
N GLY A 57 1.67 -18.77 -15.45
CA GLY A 57 1.42 -18.90 -14.02
C GLY A 57 2.67 -19.21 -13.17
N HIS A 58 3.89 -19.08 -13.72
CA HIS A 58 5.14 -19.29 -12.99
C HIS A 58 5.50 -18.08 -12.11
N LEU A 59 4.64 -17.79 -11.13
CA LEU A 59 4.75 -16.57 -10.32
C LEU A 59 5.78 -16.67 -9.18
N SER A 60 6.27 -17.86 -8.83
CA SER A 60 7.26 -18.02 -7.74
C SER A 60 8.54 -17.23 -7.97
N VAL A 61 8.98 -17.11 -9.22
CA VAL A 61 10.19 -16.34 -9.56
C VAL A 61 10.07 -14.84 -9.24
N THR A 62 8.85 -14.30 -9.17
CA THR A 62 8.63 -12.90 -8.81
C THR A 62 8.88 -12.62 -7.32
N GLU A 63 8.99 -13.65 -6.50
CA GLU A 63 9.27 -13.53 -5.06
C GLU A 63 10.70 -13.06 -4.77
N HIS A 64 11.63 -13.17 -5.75
CA HIS A 64 13.01 -12.69 -5.60
C HIS A 64 13.11 -11.15 -5.62
N ALA A 65 12.14 -10.44 -6.17
CA ALA A 65 12.12 -8.97 -6.20
C ALA A 65 11.30 -8.42 -5.03
N SER A 66 11.91 -7.58 -4.18
CA SER A 66 11.29 -6.97 -3.01
C SER A 66 11.30 -5.45 -3.09
N PHE A 67 10.26 -4.82 -2.53
CA PHE A 67 10.03 -3.37 -2.56
C PHE A 67 9.67 -2.87 -1.16
N THR A 68 10.32 -1.80 -0.71
CA THR A 68 10.06 -1.16 0.58
C THR A 68 9.52 0.24 0.38
N PHE A 69 8.33 0.49 0.87
CA PHE A 69 7.65 1.78 0.81
C PHE A 69 7.59 2.45 2.17
N ALA A 70 7.77 3.77 2.18
CA ALA A 70 7.30 4.64 3.26
C ALA A 70 5.93 5.21 2.89
N VAL A 71 5.02 5.18 3.83
CA VAL A 71 3.66 5.71 3.68
C VAL A 71 3.34 6.59 4.87
N GLU A 72 2.84 7.79 4.64
CA GLU A 72 2.35 8.70 5.67
C GLU A 72 1.00 9.31 5.28
N GLY A 73 0.29 9.87 6.25
CA GLY A 73 -1.02 10.48 6.01
C GLY A 73 -2.09 9.46 5.70
N VAL A 74 -2.06 8.31 6.40
CA VAL A 74 -3.08 7.26 6.35
C VAL A 74 -3.69 7.05 7.73
N SER A 75 -4.97 6.65 7.77
CA SER A 75 -5.69 6.43 9.00
C SER A 75 -5.29 5.12 9.73
N ARG A 76 -5.54 5.06 11.02
CA ARG A 76 -5.46 3.79 11.77
C ARG A 76 -6.46 2.76 11.24
N ALA A 77 -7.60 3.19 10.67
CA ALA A 77 -8.57 2.29 10.03
C ALA A 77 -7.98 1.56 8.81
N LEU A 78 -7.12 2.23 8.03
CA LEU A 78 -6.45 1.60 6.89
C LEU A 78 -5.56 0.44 7.33
N LEU A 79 -4.86 0.56 8.47
CA LEU A 79 -3.98 -0.49 8.96
C LEU A 79 -4.70 -1.82 9.19
N ALA A 80 -5.95 -1.79 9.67
CA ALA A 80 -6.74 -2.99 9.88
C ALA A 80 -7.01 -3.79 8.59
N GLN A 81 -6.92 -3.14 7.44
CA GLN A 81 -7.03 -3.77 6.12
C GLN A 81 -5.66 -4.13 5.54
N LEU A 82 -4.67 -3.26 5.71
CA LEU A 82 -3.31 -3.44 5.19
C LEU A 82 -2.62 -4.65 5.84
N THR A 83 -2.70 -4.78 7.15
CA THR A 83 -2.05 -5.87 7.90
C THR A 83 -2.68 -7.25 7.70
N ARG A 84 -3.76 -7.36 6.92
CA ARG A 84 -4.28 -8.65 6.44
C ARG A 84 -3.41 -9.27 5.36
N HIS A 85 -2.58 -8.50 4.70
CA HIS A 85 -1.56 -8.99 3.77
C HIS A 85 -0.38 -9.54 4.58
N ARG A 86 -0.34 -10.86 4.73
CA ARG A 86 0.56 -11.54 5.70
C ARG A 86 1.97 -11.78 5.17
N ILE A 87 2.16 -11.80 3.85
CA ILE A 87 3.48 -11.96 3.22
C ILE A 87 4.11 -10.57 3.05
N ALA A 88 4.17 -9.84 4.15
CA ALA A 88 4.66 -8.48 4.22
C ALA A 88 5.30 -8.19 5.58
N SER A 89 6.24 -7.26 5.61
CA SER A 89 6.82 -6.73 6.84
C SER A 89 6.33 -5.31 7.07
N PHE A 90 5.93 -5.00 8.30
CA PHE A 90 5.39 -3.70 8.68
C PHE A 90 6.15 -3.10 9.85
N SER A 91 6.49 -1.81 9.75
CA SER A 91 6.90 -0.98 10.89
C SER A 91 5.97 0.23 10.95
N VAL A 92 5.16 0.34 12.00
CA VAL A 92 4.13 1.36 12.13
C VAL A 92 4.44 2.25 13.33
N GLN A 93 4.23 3.57 13.21
CA GLN A 93 4.38 4.49 14.33
C GLN A 93 3.54 4.03 15.52
N SER A 94 4.20 3.83 16.64
CA SER A 94 3.57 3.35 17.86
C SER A 94 2.90 4.50 18.61
N GLN A 95 1.62 4.36 18.93
CA GLN A 95 0.90 5.26 19.83
C GLN A 95 1.21 5.01 21.32
N ARG A 96 2.03 4.01 21.61
CA ARG A 96 2.50 3.71 22.96
C ARG A 96 3.75 4.55 23.27
N TYR A 97 4.72 4.55 22.34
CA TYR A 97 5.98 5.28 22.51
C TYR A 97 5.88 6.75 22.12
N VAL A 98 5.05 7.07 21.15
CA VAL A 98 4.84 8.44 20.66
C VAL A 98 3.59 9.02 21.32
N SER A 99 3.78 10.04 22.17
CA SER A 99 2.68 10.79 22.77
C SER A 99 1.95 11.60 21.74
N MET A 100 0.62 11.69 21.89
CA MET A 100 -0.24 12.58 21.09
C MET A 100 -0.68 13.81 21.91
N ALA A 101 0.04 14.17 22.99
CA ALA A 101 -0.29 15.30 23.84
C ALA A 101 -0.25 16.65 23.08
N ASP A 102 0.67 16.79 22.13
CA ASP A 102 0.79 17.98 21.28
C ASP A 102 -0.18 17.99 20.09
N GLY A 103 -1.08 16.99 20.01
CA GLY A 103 -2.02 16.78 18.93
C GLY A 103 -1.68 15.60 18.03
N PHE A 104 -2.63 15.27 17.18
CA PHE A 104 -2.47 14.29 16.10
C PHE A 104 -3.13 14.78 14.82
N ASP A 105 -2.53 14.50 13.68
CA ASP A 105 -3.19 14.73 12.40
C ASP A 105 -4.25 13.64 12.14
N PHE A 106 -5.20 13.91 11.27
CA PHE A 106 -6.32 12.99 11.01
C PHE A 106 -6.75 12.99 9.55
N ILE A 107 -7.43 11.92 9.16
CA ILE A 107 -8.00 11.74 7.82
C ILE A 107 -9.47 12.10 7.85
N VAL A 108 -9.88 13.01 6.97
CA VAL A 108 -11.31 13.30 6.74
C VAL A 108 -11.80 12.42 5.60
N PRO A 109 -12.81 11.54 5.82
CA PRO A 109 -13.39 10.75 4.75
C PRO A 109 -14.01 11.65 3.67
N PRO A 110 -13.80 11.35 2.36
CA PRO A 110 -14.36 12.15 1.27
C PRO A 110 -15.88 12.28 1.33
N SER A 111 -16.57 11.28 1.86
CA SER A 111 -18.03 11.32 2.06
C SER A 111 -18.47 12.38 3.08
N ILE A 112 -17.64 12.68 4.08
CA ILE A 112 -17.91 13.74 5.06
C ILE A 112 -17.68 15.10 4.40
N SER A 113 -16.55 15.28 3.71
CA SER A 113 -16.29 16.53 2.98
C SER A 113 -17.36 16.82 1.92
N ALA A 114 -17.94 15.78 1.31
CA ALA A 114 -19.02 15.94 0.32
C ALA A 114 -20.37 16.39 0.92
N LEU A 115 -20.58 16.29 2.23
CA LEU A 115 -21.77 16.79 2.89
C LEU A 115 -21.78 18.33 2.99
N GLY A 116 -20.61 18.96 3.06
CA GLY A 116 -20.44 20.40 3.12
C GLY A 116 -19.46 20.86 4.19
N GLU A 117 -19.18 22.16 4.18
CA GLU A 117 -18.19 22.77 5.09
C GLU A 117 -18.60 22.68 6.57
N ALA A 118 -19.90 22.76 6.85
CA ALA A 118 -20.41 22.70 8.22
C ALA A 118 -20.19 21.32 8.85
N GLU A 119 -20.47 20.26 8.11
CA GLU A 119 -20.30 18.87 8.53
C GLU A 119 -18.82 18.50 8.66
N GLU A 120 -17.99 18.99 7.75
CA GLU A 120 -16.55 18.82 7.86
C GLU A 120 -15.98 19.56 9.08
N ALA A 121 -16.44 20.77 9.35
CA ALA A 121 -16.07 21.54 10.55
C ALA A 121 -16.53 20.82 11.83
N GLU A 122 -17.72 20.19 11.83
CA GLU A 122 -18.19 19.37 12.95
C GLU A 122 -17.27 18.17 13.17
N PHE A 123 -16.90 17.46 12.12
CA PHE A 123 -15.95 16.33 12.21
C PHE A 123 -14.61 16.77 12.82
N ILE A 124 -14.08 17.94 12.43
CA ILE A 124 -12.84 18.49 13.00
C ILE A 124 -13.02 18.79 14.50
N ARG A 125 -14.12 19.41 14.92
CA ARG A 125 -14.41 19.64 16.35
C ARG A 125 -14.45 18.33 17.16
N GLN A 126 -14.97 17.26 16.58
CA GLN A 126 -14.97 15.95 17.22
C GLN A 126 -13.54 15.40 17.38
N MET A 127 -12.64 15.63 16.42
CA MET A 127 -11.22 15.24 16.58
C MET A 127 -10.56 16.03 17.71
N ASP A 128 -10.82 17.34 17.81
CA ASP A 128 -10.31 18.17 18.90
C ASP A 128 -10.84 17.70 20.26
N GLN A 129 -12.09 17.29 20.35
CA GLN A 129 -12.68 16.76 21.58
C GLN A 129 -12.06 15.42 21.99
N MET A 130 -11.79 14.52 21.04
CA MET A 130 -11.11 13.24 21.31
C MET A 130 -9.66 13.46 21.76
N HIS A 131 -8.99 14.46 21.21
CA HIS A 131 -7.67 14.87 21.68
C HIS A 131 -7.72 15.37 23.14
N ALA A 132 -8.71 16.20 23.49
CA ALA A 132 -8.89 16.67 24.86
C ALA A 132 -9.12 15.51 25.85
N TRP A 133 -9.91 14.49 25.46
CA TRP A 133 -10.10 13.28 26.27
C TRP A 133 -8.81 12.46 26.41
N TYR A 134 -8.03 12.34 25.33
CA TYR A 134 -6.73 11.68 25.39
C TYR A 134 -5.80 12.36 26.41
N CYS A 135 -5.67 13.69 26.37
CA CYS A 135 -4.86 14.46 27.31
C CYS A 135 -5.35 14.31 28.76
N GLN A 136 -6.66 14.32 28.99
CA GLN A 136 -7.24 14.10 30.33
C GLN A 136 -6.89 12.72 30.90
N TRP A 137 -7.00 11.67 30.08
CA TRP A 137 -6.61 10.32 30.50
C TRP A 137 -5.12 10.21 30.75
N GLN A 138 -4.31 10.78 29.87
CA GLN A 138 -2.85 10.76 30.00
C GLN A 138 -2.41 11.44 31.32
N GLU A 139 -3.01 12.58 31.67
CA GLU A 139 -2.74 13.30 32.92
C GLU A 139 -3.13 12.45 34.14
N LYS A 140 -4.37 11.90 34.17
CA LYS A 140 -4.85 11.04 35.25
C LYS A 140 -3.98 9.79 35.48
N LEU A 141 -3.34 9.31 34.41
CA LEU A 141 -2.45 8.14 34.43
C LEU A 141 -0.99 8.49 34.75
N GLY A 142 -0.69 9.74 35.09
CA GLY A 142 0.64 10.17 35.54
C GLY A 142 1.49 10.86 34.49
N GLY A 143 0.87 11.48 33.48
CA GLY A 143 1.49 12.33 32.47
C GLY A 143 1.97 11.56 31.23
N ALA A 144 2.64 12.26 30.32
CA ALA A 144 3.09 11.75 29.03
C ALA A 144 4.23 10.72 29.16
N LYS A 145 3.91 9.48 29.46
CA LYS A 145 4.82 8.34 29.58
C LYS A 145 4.31 7.16 28.79
N GLU A 146 5.17 6.23 28.42
CA GLU A 146 4.84 5.03 27.67
C GLU A 146 3.60 4.32 28.22
N LYS A 147 3.57 4.08 29.54
CA LYS A 147 2.49 3.37 30.21
C LYS A 147 1.16 4.13 30.18
N SER A 148 1.18 5.44 30.34
CA SER A 148 -0.02 6.28 30.25
C SER A 148 -0.50 6.44 28.81
N ASN A 149 0.40 6.54 27.84
CA ASN A 149 0.07 6.56 26.42
C ASN A 149 -0.61 5.27 25.98
N GLU A 150 -0.14 4.11 26.50
CA GLU A 150 -0.66 2.78 26.17
C GLU A 150 -2.15 2.67 26.45
N ASP A 151 -2.64 3.26 27.54
CA ASP A 151 -4.03 3.24 27.92
C ASP A 151 -4.81 4.44 27.39
N ALA A 152 -4.25 5.65 27.44
CA ALA A 152 -4.92 6.85 26.94
C ALA A 152 -5.27 6.76 25.44
N ARG A 153 -4.45 6.07 24.63
CA ARG A 153 -4.70 5.91 23.18
C ARG A 153 -6.03 5.19 22.84
N PHE A 154 -6.69 4.53 23.80
CA PHE A 154 -7.97 3.86 23.54
C PHE A 154 -9.10 4.83 23.18
N VAL A 155 -8.97 6.12 23.51
CA VAL A 155 -9.94 7.14 23.11
C VAL A 155 -9.58 7.82 21.78
N LEU A 156 -8.43 7.50 21.17
CA LEU A 156 -8.06 8.07 19.87
C LEU A 156 -8.93 7.49 18.75
N PRO A 157 -9.36 8.32 17.78
CA PRO A 157 -10.22 7.87 16.70
C PRO A 157 -9.48 6.99 15.69
N ASN A 158 -10.22 6.16 14.98
CA ASN A 158 -9.73 5.46 13.80
C ASN A 158 -9.24 6.41 12.69
N ALA A 159 -9.73 7.65 12.68
CA ALA A 159 -9.31 8.69 11.77
C ALA A 159 -7.91 9.23 12.07
N ALA A 160 -7.34 8.98 13.28
CA ALA A 160 -6.00 9.43 13.60
C ALA A 160 -4.99 8.97 12.55
N ALA A 161 -4.21 9.91 12.04
CA ALA A 161 -3.20 9.64 11.02
C ALA A 161 -2.03 8.86 11.61
N THR A 162 -1.41 8.06 10.76
CA THR A 162 -0.21 7.32 11.08
C THR A 162 0.75 7.28 9.90
N ARG A 163 1.94 6.76 10.15
CA ARG A 163 2.97 6.51 9.14
C ARG A 163 3.58 5.13 9.35
N LEU A 164 4.02 4.53 8.26
CA LEU A 164 4.54 3.17 8.30
C LEU A 164 5.60 2.93 7.22
N LEU A 165 6.40 1.90 7.43
CA LEU A 165 7.12 1.20 6.38
C LEU A 165 6.40 -0.10 6.08
N VAL A 166 6.37 -0.47 4.80
CA VAL A 166 5.89 -1.78 4.35
C VAL A 166 6.86 -2.34 3.32
N THR A 167 7.26 -3.60 3.52
CA THR A 167 8.06 -4.36 2.56
C THR A 167 7.26 -5.55 2.08
N MET A 168 7.14 -5.70 0.76
CA MET A 168 6.51 -6.82 0.07
C MET A 168 7.37 -7.26 -1.10
N ASN A 169 7.36 -8.57 -1.42
CA ASN A 169 7.90 -9.02 -2.69
C ASN A 169 6.92 -8.75 -3.85
N ALA A 170 7.39 -8.87 -5.09
CA ALA A 170 6.56 -8.52 -6.25
C ALA A 170 5.30 -9.40 -6.37
N ARG A 171 5.36 -10.67 -5.96
CA ARG A 171 4.19 -11.57 -5.98
C ARG A 171 3.09 -11.08 -5.04
N GLU A 172 3.45 -10.72 -3.79
CA GLU A 172 2.48 -10.17 -2.83
C GLU A 172 1.98 -8.80 -3.28
N LEU A 173 2.84 -7.95 -3.88
CA LEU A 173 2.41 -6.67 -4.45
C LEU A 173 1.39 -6.85 -5.58
N MET A 174 1.56 -7.81 -6.48
CA MET A 174 0.58 -8.13 -7.52
C MET A 174 -0.76 -8.53 -6.91
N HIS A 175 -0.75 -9.40 -5.91
CA HIS A 175 -1.96 -9.78 -5.18
C HIS A 175 -2.59 -8.59 -4.42
N PHE A 176 -1.77 -7.77 -3.78
CA PHE A 176 -2.22 -6.53 -3.13
C PHE A 176 -2.91 -5.59 -4.13
N PHE A 177 -2.31 -5.35 -5.29
CA PHE A 177 -2.89 -4.49 -6.33
C PHE A 177 -4.18 -5.06 -6.93
N GLU A 178 -4.23 -6.38 -7.12
CA GLU A 178 -5.46 -7.04 -7.58
C GLU A 178 -6.64 -6.74 -6.65
N LEU A 179 -6.44 -6.86 -5.35
CA LEU A 179 -7.47 -6.63 -4.34
C LEU A 179 -7.71 -5.13 -4.07
N ARG A 180 -6.65 -4.34 -3.95
CA ARG A 180 -6.75 -2.98 -3.38
C ARG A 180 -6.85 -1.87 -4.43
N CYS A 181 -6.41 -2.08 -5.66
CA CYS A 181 -6.70 -1.14 -6.75
C CYS A 181 -8.15 -1.28 -7.30
N CYS A 182 -8.89 -2.30 -6.89
CA CYS A 182 -10.28 -2.51 -7.27
C CYS A 182 -11.19 -1.42 -6.68
N ASN A 183 -12.20 -0.96 -7.43
CA ASN A 183 -13.17 0.04 -6.95
C ASN A 183 -14.02 -0.44 -5.77
N ARG A 184 -14.06 -1.75 -5.48
CA ARG A 184 -14.71 -2.29 -4.28
C ARG A 184 -13.84 -2.21 -3.03
N ALA A 185 -12.55 -1.92 -3.16
CA ALA A 185 -11.70 -1.62 -2.02
C ALA A 185 -12.11 -0.27 -1.38
N GLN A 186 -11.91 -0.15 -0.09
CA GLN A 186 -12.13 1.10 0.62
C GLN A 186 -11.25 2.20 0.00
N TRP A 187 -11.79 3.41 -0.12
CA TRP A 187 -11.19 4.50 -0.91
C TRP A 187 -9.74 4.82 -0.52
N GLU A 188 -9.40 4.79 0.76
CA GLU A 188 -8.09 5.20 1.26
C GLU A 188 -7.00 4.18 0.88
N ILE A 189 -7.21 2.90 1.19
CA ILE A 189 -6.26 1.84 0.80
C ILE A 189 -6.20 1.67 -0.71
N ARG A 190 -7.29 1.96 -1.42
CA ARG A 190 -7.32 1.95 -2.89
C ARG A 190 -6.41 3.03 -3.47
N GLU A 191 -6.48 4.25 -2.96
CA GLU A 191 -5.61 5.33 -3.43
C GLU A 191 -4.14 5.03 -3.13
N MET A 192 -3.84 4.54 -1.92
CA MET A 192 -2.49 4.10 -1.56
C MET A 192 -1.98 3.01 -2.53
N ALA A 193 -2.81 2.02 -2.85
CA ALA A 193 -2.43 0.94 -3.74
C ALA A 193 -2.13 1.44 -5.17
N TRP A 194 -2.90 2.39 -5.70
CA TRP A 194 -2.62 2.99 -7.00
C TRP A 194 -1.30 3.77 -7.01
N GLN A 195 -0.99 4.54 -5.97
CA GLN A 195 0.29 5.25 -5.86
C GLN A 195 1.46 4.26 -5.76
N MET A 196 1.33 3.19 -4.97
CA MET A 196 2.35 2.14 -4.89
C MET A 196 2.55 1.45 -6.26
N LEU A 197 1.48 1.14 -6.98
CA LEU A 197 1.56 0.54 -8.32
C LEU A 197 2.29 1.45 -9.31
N THR A 198 2.03 2.77 -9.26
CA THR A 198 2.71 3.76 -10.08
C THR A 198 4.24 3.70 -9.87
N GLU A 199 4.69 3.65 -8.63
CA GLU A 199 6.13 3.54 -8.32
C GLU A 199 6.71 2.17 -8.73
N CYS A 200 5.97 1.10 -8.55
CA CYS A 200 6.39 -0.23 -9.00
C CYS A 200 6.57 -0.30 -10.53
N ARG A 201 5.66 0.30 -11.30
CA ARG A 201 5.75 0.32 -12.78
C ARG A 201 6.94 1.13 -13.30
N LYS A 202 7.33 2.20 -12.60
CA LYS A 202 8.54 2.96 -12.93
C LYS A 202 9.82 2.14 -12.71
N THR A 203 9.81 1.33 -11.65
CA THR A 203 11.01 0.59 -11.20
C THR A 203 11.16 -0.78 -11.85
N ALA A 204 10.05 -1.47 -12.12
CA ALA A 204 10.00 -2.80 -12.71
C ALA A 204 8.85 -2.88 -13.74
N PRO A 205 9.02 -2.23 -14.91
CA PRO A 205 7.96 -2.09 -15.89
C PRO A 205 7.48 -3.42 -16.46
N ALA A 206 8.36 -4.40 -16.63
CA ALA A 206 7.99 -5.72 -17.14
C ALA A 206 7.14 -6.51 -16.13
N LEU A 207 7.55 -6.52 -14.85
CA LEU A 207 6.83 -7.23 -13.79
C LEU A 207 5.43 -6.67 -13.55
N PHE A 208 5.30 -5.35 -13.52
CA PHE A 208 4.03 -4.70 -13.16
C PHE A 208 3.21 -4.20 -14.36
N ALA A 209 3.59 -4.60 -15.59
CA ALA A 209 2.89 -4.19 -16.82
C ALA A 209 1.37 -4.47 -16.77
N LYS A 210 0.98 -5.62 -16.21
CA LYS A 210 -0.42 -6.07 -16.10
C LYS A 210 -0.95 -6.09 -14.66
N ALA A 211 -0.16 -5.60 -13.69
CA ALA A 211 -0.57 -5.57 -12.29
C ALA A 211 -1.70 -4.57 -12.04
N GLY A 212 -2.67 -4.94 -11.22
CA GLY A 212 -3.84 -4.14 -10.88
C GLY A 212 -5.08 -4.99 -10.73
N PRO A 213 -6.29 -4.40 -10.71
CA PRO A 213 -7.54 -5.16 -10.54
C PRO A 213 -7.74 -6.24 -11.61
N ALA A 214 -8.32 -7.38 -11.24
CA ALA A 214 -8.53 -8.51 -12.14
C ALA A 214 -9.26 -8.16 -13.46
N CYS A 215 -10.11 -7.13 -13.47
CA CYS A 215 -10.81 -6.66 -14.66
C CYS A 215 -9.89 -6.00 -15.72
N LEU A 216 -8.59 -5.83 -15.45
CA LEU A 216 -7.62 -5.39 -16.47
C LEU A 216 -7.37 -6.48 -17.51
N THR A 217 -7.26 -7.72 -17.07
CA THR A 217 -6.79 -8.85 -17.89
C THR A 217 -7.89 -9.88 -18.17
N GLY A 218 -9.03 -9.80 -17.47
CA GLY A 218 -10.11 -10.77 -17.61
C GLY A 218 -11.48 -10.21 -17.24
N PRO A 219 -12.50 -11.07 -17.16
CA PRO A 219 -13.81 -10.69 -16.64
C PRO A 219 -13.72 -10.33 -15.15
N CYS A 220 -14.63 -9.46 -14.70
CA CYS A 220 -14.68 -9.10 -13.29
C CYS A 220 -15.05 -10.32 -12.42
N PRO A 221 -14.24 -10.71 -11.43
CA PRO A 221 -14.53 -11.87 -10.59
C PRO A 221 -15.73 -11.66 -9.65
N GLU A 222 -16.15 -10.42 -9.43
CA GLU A 222 -17.29 -10.06 -8.57
C GLU A 222 -18.66 -10.42 -9.17
N GLY A 223 -18.71 -10.88 -10.42
CA GLY A 223 -19.97 -11.29 -11.08
C GLY A 223 -21.06 -10.23 -10.97
N LYS A 224 -22.19 -10.55 -10.30
CA LYS A 224 -23.32 -9.63 -10.10
C LYS A 224 -22.98 -8.43 -9.22
N ALA A 225 -21.95 -8.52 -8.39
CA ALA A 225 -21.48 -7.44 -7.51
C ALA A 225 -20.43 -6.54 -8.17
N THR A 226 -20.24 -6.63 -9.49
CA THR A 226 -19.31 -5.76 -10.24
C THR A 226 -19.64 -4.28 -10.05
N CYS A 227 -18.60 -3.43 -10.04
CA CYS A 227 -18.77 -1.97 -10.03
C CYS A 227 -19.17 -1.41 -11.42
N GLY A 228 -19.10 -2.21 -12.49
CA GLY A 228 -19.40 -1.79 -13.87
C GLY A 228 -18.35 -0.88 -14.53
N LYS A 229 -17.24 -0.55 -13.85
CA LYS A 229 -16.28 0.48 -14.27
C LYS A 229 -14.97 -0.06 -14.85
N ALA A 230 -15.02 -1.24 -15.48
CA ALA A 230 -13.81 -1.87 -16.06
C ALA A 230 -13.11 -0.98 -17.11
N LYS A 231 -13.87 -0.20 -17.91
CA LYS A 231 -13.31 0.73 -18.90
C LYS A 231 -12.51 1.85 -18.22
N GLU A 232 -13.10 2.52 -17.23
CA GLU A 232 -12.42 3.60 -16.46
C GLU A 232 -11.14 3.08 -15.79
N ILE A 233 -11.17 1.86 -15.28
CA ILE A 233 -10.00 1.22 -14.64
C ILE A 233 -8.88 0.96 -15.67
N LYS A 234 -9.23 0.50 -16.88
CA LYS A 234 -8.26 0.28 -17.96
C LYS A 234 -7.63 1.60 -18.41
N GLU A 235 -8.44 2.65 -18.54
CA GLU A 235 -7.96 3.99 -18.88
C GLU A 235 -7.02 4.54 -17.80
N LYS A 236 -7.40 4.45 -16.51
CA LYS A 236 -6.53 4.83 -15.39
C LYS A 236 -5.22 4.04 -15.39
N HIS A 237 -5.26 2.74 -15.61
CA HIS A 237 -4.07 1.89 -15.65
C HIS A 237 -3.15 2.25 -16.83
N ALA A 238 -3.72 2.58 -17.99
CA ALA A 238 -2.95 2.97 -19.17
C ALA A 238 -2.27 4.34 -19.01
N SER A 239 -2.77 5.19 -18.12
CA SER A 239 -2.20 6.52 -17.84
C SER A 239 -1.07 6.52 -16.80
N LEU A 240 -0.76 5.37 -16.18
CA LEU A 240 0.39 5.21 -15.27
C LEU A 240 1.69 5.06 -16.08
#